data_33057bf9c3c3c4bc4d5f7c7c19529e87
#
_entry.id   33057bf9c3c3c4bc4d5f7c7c19529e87
#
_cell.length_a   1.000
_cell.length_b   1.000
_cell.length_c   1.000
_cell.angle_alpha   90.00
_cell.angle_beta   90.00
_cell.angle_gamma   90.00
#
_symmetry.space_group_name_H-M   'P 1'
#
loop_
_entity.id
_entity.type
_entity.pdbx_description
1 polymer ?
#
loop_
_entity_poly.entity_id
_entity_poly.type
_entity_poly.pdbx_seq_one_letter_code
_entity_poly.pdbx_strand_id
1 'polypeptide(L)'
;PYLFCGDTMFSGGCGRLFEGTAEQMYQSFMKINALPEETLICCAHEYTLANMKFALSILPDDRDINDYYHKVNELRAKKQKTLPVILKNERRINLFLRVNNVDLIDKINKETKLQHSVARFAWLRSKKDEF
;
A
#
# COMPACT_ATOMS: atom_id res chain seq x y z
N PRO A 1 0.49 -9.33 18.08
CA PRO A 1 -0.62 -9.92 17.31
C PRO A 1 -0.24 -10.13 15.84
N TYR A 2 -0.92 -11.07 15.20
CA TYR A 2 -0.70 -11.43 13.80
C TYR A 2 -1.99 -11.21 13.02
N LEU A 3 -1.86 -10.73 11.77
CA LEU A 3 -2.94 -10.64 10.81
C LEU A 3 -2.58 -11.45 9.56
N PHE A 4 -3.42 -12.41 9.20
CA PHE A 4 -3.30 -13.16 7.96
C PHE A 4 -4.31 -12.59 6.97
N CYS A 5 -3.85 -11.76 6.04
CA CYS A 5 -4.72 -10.97 5.17
C CYS A 5 -4.89 -11.56 3.76
N GLY A 6 -4.33 -12.76 3.51
CA GLY A 6 -4.46 -13.41 2.20
C GLY A 6 -4.04 -12.49 1.06
N ASP A 7 -4.89 -12.37 0.05
CA ASP A 7 -4.65 -11.53 -1.13
C ASP A 7 -5.29 -10.12 -1.00
N THR A 8 -5.77 -9.74 0.19
CA THR A 8 -6.36 -8.41 0.41
C THR A 8 -5.29 -7.33 0.42
N MET A 9 -4.27 -7.50 1.26
CA MET A 9 -3.19 -6.52 1.42
C MET A 9 -1.85 -7.19 1.20
N PHE A 10 -0.94 -6.47 0.55
CA PHE A 10 0.47 -6.83 0.41
C PHE A 10 1.33 -5.70 0.97
N SER A 11 2.58 -5.98 1.30
CA SER A 11 3.49 -4.91 1.73
C SER A 11 3.66 -3.89 0.61
N GLY A 12 3.31 -2.65 0.89
CA GLY A 12 3.33 -1.56 -0.07
C GLY A 12 2.17 -1.52 -1.05
N GLY A 13 1.17 -2.41 -0.95
CA GLY A 13 0.10 -2.44 -1.92
C GLY A 13 -1.17 -3.17 -1.47
N CYS A 14 -2.08 -3.34 -2.40
CA CYS A 14 -3.30 -4.12 -2.20
C CYS A 14 -3.51 -5.12 -3.34
N GLY A 15 -4.39 -6.11 -3.09
CA GLY A 15 -4.80 -7.07 -4.11
C GLY A 15 -5.64 -6.42 -5.21
N ARG A 16 -5.74 -7.10 -6.35
CA ARG A 16 -6.60 -6.67 -7.45
C ARG A 16 -8.07 -6.85 -7.08
N LEU A 17 -8.92 -6.03 -7.70
CA LEU A 17 -10.37 -6.05 -7.46
C LEU A 17 -11.05 -7.12 -8.33
N PHE A 18 -10.66 -8.38 -8.18
CA PHE A 18 -11.28 -9.49 -8.92
C PHE A 18 -12.69 -9.78 -8.40
N GLU A 19 -12.86 -9.67 -7.08
CA GLU A 19 -14.13 -9.88 -6.40
C GLU A 19 -14.40 -8.66 -5.52
N GLY A 20 -15.60 -8.10 -5.64
CA GLY A 20 -15.97 -6.94 -4.88
C GLY A 20 -15.57 -5.63 -5.54
N THR A 21 -15.82 -4.54 -4.83
CA THR A 21 -15.66 -3.16 -5.31
C THR A 21 -14.50 -2.46 -4.59
N ALA A 22 -14.09 -1.30 -5.13
CA ALA A 22 -13.11 -0.44 -4.47
C ALA A 22 -13.60 -0.03 -3.08
N GLU A 23 -14.91 0.19 -2.90
CA GLU A 23 -15.49 0.50 -1.59
C GLU A 23 -15.29 -0.63 -0.60
N GLN A 24 -15.58 -1.88 -0.99
CA GLN A 24 -15.39 -3.05 -0.13
C GLN A 24 -13.91 -3.23 0.26
N MET A 25 -13.00 -3.06 -0.70
CA MET A 25 -11.57 -3.16 -0.44
C MET A 25 -11.10 -2.02 0.50
N TYR A 26 -11.60 -0.81 0.26
CA TYR A 26 -11.30 0.33 1.14
C TYR A 26 -11.77 0.07 2.57
N GLN A 27 -12.98 -0.47 2.75
CA GLN A 27 -13.51 -0.81 4.07
C GLN A 27 -12.64 -1.87 4.75
N SER A 28 -12.17 -2.87 4.01
CA SER A 28 -11.24 -3.87 4.52
C SER A 28 -9.93 -3.22 4.99
N PHE A 29 -9.39 -2.28 4.22
CA PHE A 29 -8.18 -1.54 4.59
C PHE A 29 -8.39 -0.68 5.83
N MET A 30 -9.57 -0.07 6.00
CA MET A 30 -9.89 0.71 7.19
C MET A 30 -9.92 -0.18 8.44
N LYS A 31 -10.47 -1.39 8.34
CA LYS A 31 -10.47 -2.36 9.44
C LYS A 31 -9.04 -2.76 9.82
N ILE A 32 -8.20 -3.02 8.84
CA ILE A 32 -6.80 -3.35 9.07
C ILE A 32 -6.07 -2.17 9.73
N ASN A 33 -6.31 -0.96 9.23
CA ASN A 33 -5.66 0.24 9.74
C ASN A 33 -6.06 0.59 11.18
N ALA A 34 -7.19 0.07 11.66
CA ALA A 34 -7.63 0.26 13.03
C ALA A 34 -6.98 -0.71 14.04
N LEU A 35 -6.20 -1.68 13.57
CA LEU A 35 -5.51 -2.64 14.42
C LEU A 35 -4.33 -1.99 15.16
N PRO A 36 -3.84 -2.61 16.25
CA PRO A 36 -2.65 -2.10 16.96
C PRO A 36 -1.44 -1.95 16.02
N GLU A 37 -0.65 -0.92 16.23
CA GLU A 37 0.48 -0.59 15.33
C GLU A 37 1.58 -1.67 15.30
N GLU A 38 1.69 -2.50 16.33
CA GLU A 38 2.63 -3.61 16.41
C GLU A 38 2.14 -4.88 15.73
N THR A 39 0.96 -4.86 15.11
CA THR A 39 0.40 -6.01 14.39
C THR A 39 1.33 -6.44 13.25
N LEU A 40 1.66 -7.73 13.21
CA LEU A 40 2.43 -8.31 12.11
C LEU A 40 1.50 -8.70 10.98
N ILE A 41 1.75 -8.16 9.81
CA ILE A 41 0.96 -8.42 8.60
C ILE A 41 1.60 -9.59 7.86
N CYS A 42 0.85 -10.68 7.74
CA CYS A 42 1.28 -11.89 7.04
C CYS A 42 0.52 -11.99 5.73
N CYS A 43 1.13 -11.49 4.66
CA CYS A 43 0.54 -11.50 3.33
C CYS A 43 0.72 -12.86 2.66
N ALA A 44 -0.14 -13.17 1.68
CA ALA A 44 -0.07 -14.45 0.96
C ALA A 44 1.13 -14.53 0.01
N HIS A 45 1.60 -13.40 -0.53
CA HIS A 45 2.65 -13.36 -1.56
C HIS A 45 3.69 -12.28 -1.29
N GLU A 46 4.90 -12.51 -1.81
CA GLU A 46 6.05 -11.60 -1.68
C GLU A 46 6.09 -10.65 -2.89
N TYR A 47 5.21 -9.62 -2.88
CA TYR A 47 5.12 -8.63 -3.96
C TYR A 47 5.72 -7.27 -3.58
N THR A 48 6.44 -7.20 -2.48
CA THR A 48 6.88 -5.94 -1.88
C THR A 48 7.69 -5.07 -2.82
N LEU A 49 8.67 -5.64 -3.53
CA LEU A 49 9.53 -4.86 -4.43
C LEU A 49 8.75 -4.20 -5.56
N ALA A 50 7.86 -4.97 -6.22
CA ALA A 50 7.02 -4.43 -7.30
C ALA A 50 6.09 -3.34 -6.77
N ASN A 51 5.52 -3.54 -5.59
CA ASN A 51 4.63 -2.57 -4.95
C ASN A 51 5.37 -1.28 -4.60
N MET A 52 6.61 -1.38 -4.15
CA MET A 52 7.41 -0.19 -3.83
C MET A 52 7.83 0.59 -5.08
N LYS A 53 8.08 -0.09 -6.19
CA LYS A 53 8.30 0.57 -7.49
C LYS A 53 7.07 1.39 -7.90
N PHE A 54 5.89 0.83 -7.75
CA PHE A 54 4.64 1.56 -8.01
C PHE A 54 4.50 2.77 -7.08
N ALA A 55 4.72 2.59 -5.79
CA ALA A 55 4.61 3.67 -4.81
C ALA A 55 5.52 4.84 -5.17
N LEU A 56 6.75 4.58 -5.60
CA LEU A 56 7.69 5.61 -6.07
C LEU A 56 7.21 6.30 -7.34
N SER A 57 6.47 5.61 -8.22
CA SER A 57 5.92 6.25 -9.42
C SER A 57 4.85 7.30 -9.07
N ILE A 58 4.17 7.14 -7.95
CA ILE A 58 3.13 8.07 -7.48
C ILE A 58 3.72 9.18 -6.62
N LEU A 59 4.56 8.84 -5.63
CA LEU A 59 5.20 9.81 -4.74
C LEU A 59 6.73 9.64 -4.77
N PRO A 60 7.40 10.12 -5.83
CA PRO A 60 8.84 9.88 -6.03
C PRO A 60 9.73 10.55 -4.99
N ASP A 61 9.24 11.59 -4.32
CA ASP A 61 10.01 12.34 -3.33
C ASP A 61 9.67 11.97 -1.87
N ASP A 62 8.79 11.00 -1.66
CA ASP A 62 8.42 10.55 -0.32
C ASP A 62 9.59 9.82 0.33
N ARG A 63 10.05 10.34 1.48
CA ARG A 63 11.24 9.83 2.15
C ARG A 63 11.07 8.40 2.65
N ASP A 64 9.95 8.11 3.31
CA ASP A 64 9.70 6.78 3.88
C ASP A 64 9.63 5.72 2.78
N ILE A 65 8.97 6.04 1.66
CA ILE A 65 8.87 5.13 0.51
C ILE A 65 10.25 4.90 -0.11
N ASN A 66 11.04 5.96 -0.31
CA ASN A 66 12.40 5.83 -0.85
C ASN A 66 13.30 4.96 0.04
N ASP A 67 13.30 5.22 1.35
CA ASP A 67 14.13 4.49 2.29
C ASP A 67 13.74 3.00 2.31
N TYR A 68 12.45 2.72 2.33
CA TYR A 68 11.96 1.33 2.35
C TYR A 68 12.22 0.63 1.01
N TYR A 69 12.08 1.33 -0.11
CA TYR A 69 12.42 0.77 -1.43
C TYR A 69 13.86 0.29 -1.47
N HIS A 70 14.81 1.12 -1.00
CA HIS A 70 16.22 0.74 -0.98
C HIS A 70 16.47 -0.48 -0.09
N LYS A 71 15.83 -0.53 1.08
CA LYS A 71 15.92 -1.67 1.99
C LYS A 71 15.39 -2.96 1.35
N VAL A 72 14.23 -2.89 0.72
CA VAL A 72 13.60 -4.03 0.05
C VAL A 72 14.45 -4.51 -1.12
N ASN A 73 14.96 -3.58 -1.93
CA ASN A 73 15.80 -3.90 -3.06
C ASN A 73 17.06 -4.67 -2.61
N GLU A 74 17.67 -4.22 -1.52
CA GLU A 74 18.83 -4.88 -0.92
C GLU A 74 18.51 -6.28 -0.41
N LEU A 75 17.38 -6.42 0.32
CA LEU A 75 16.93 -7.72 0.82
C LEU A 75 16.66 -8.71 -0.31
N ARG A 76 15.98 -8.26 -1.38
CA ARG A 76 15.63 -9.13 -2.51
C ARG A 76 16.86 -9.48 -3.36
N ALA A 77 17.84 -8.60 -3.45
CA ALA A 77 19.12 -8.90 -4.10
C ALA A 77 19.85 -10.05 -3.40
N LYS A 78 19.68 -10.16 -2.07
CA LYS A 78 20.22 -11.25 -1.25
C LYS A 78 19.28 -12.45 -1.14
N LYS A 79 18.17 -12.45 -1.87
CA LYS A 79 17.10 -13.47 -1.82
C LYS A 79 16.49 -13.64 -0.43
N GLN A 80 16.47 -12.56 0.36
CA GLN A 80 15.88 -12.54 1.69
C GLN A 80 14.42 -12.07 1.61
N LYS A 81 13.58 -12.56 2.51
CA LYS A 81 12.16 -12.21 2.57
C LYS A 81 11.95 -10.83 3.19
N THR A 82 10.91 -10.11 2.73
CA THR A 82 10.48 -8.85 3.33
C THR A 82 9.30 -9.04 4.29
N LEU A 83 8.67 -10.20 4.29
CA LEU A 83 7.50 -10.53 5.12
C LEU A 83 7.90 -11.38 6.33
N PRO A 84 7.16 -11.31 7.44
CA PRO A 84 6.02 -10.41 7.70
C PRO A 84 6.45 -8.96 7.92
N VAL A 85 5.50 -8.02 7.84
CA VAL A 85 5.73 -6.59 8.06
C VAL A 85 4.91 -6.09 9.24
N ILE A 86 5.40 -5.02 9.91
CA ILE A 86 4.70 -4.41 11.03
C ILE A 86 3.75 -3.33 10.49
N LEU A 87 2.50 -3.30 10.98
CA LEU A 87 1.49 -2.34 10.53
C LEU A 87 1.94 -0.89 10.68
N LYS A 88 2.66 -0.57 11.74
CA LYS A 88 3.24 0.77 11.95
C LYS A 88 4.06 1.24 10.76
N ASN A 89 4.91 0.36 10.23
CA ASN A 89 5.74 0.67 9.07
C ASN A 89 4.90 0.69 7.79
N GLU A 90 3.96 -0.23 7.67
CA GLU A 90 3.07 -0.33 6.52
C GLU A 90 2.25 0.95 6.32
N ARG A 91 1.80 1.58 7.40
CA ARG A 91 1.08 2.86 7.35
C ARG A 91 1.88 3.98 6.69
N ARG A 92 3.21 3.91 6.74
CA ARG A 92 4.11 4.92 6.15
C ARG A 92 4.38 4.70 4.67
N ILE A 93 4.32 3.45 4.21
CA ILE A 93 4.79 3.07 2.88
C ILE A 93 3.69 2.57 1.95
N ASN A 94 2.57 2.10 2.49
CA ASN A 94 1.47 1.56 1.69
C ASN A 94 0.50 2.69 1.34
N LEU A 95 0.50 3.13 0.08
CA LEU A 95 -0.33 4.24 -0.39
C LEU A 95 -1.82 3.97 -0.20
N PHE A 96 -2.25 2.71 -0.25
CA PHE A 96 -3.65 2.34 -0.05
C PHE A 96 -4.12 2.57 1.38
N LEU A 97 -3.20 2.66 2.36
CA LEU A 97 -3.48 3.09 3.72
C LEU A 97 -3.38 4.61 3.88
N ARG A 98 -2.86 5.33 2.86
CA ARG A 98 -2.56 6.76 2.91
C ARG A 98 -3.49 7.61 2.06
N VAL A 99 -4.61 7.08 1.57
CA VAL A 99 -5.50 7.82 0.66
C VAL A 99 -6.12 9.07 1.28
N ASN A 100 -6.07 9.21 2.60
CA ASN A 100 -6.54 10.40 3.32
C ASN A 100 -5.38 11.31 3.77
N ASN A 101 -4.14 10.99 3.45
CA ASN A 101 -2.99 11.83 3.77
C ASN A 101 -2.85 12.96 2.75
N VAL A 102 -2.42 14.12 3.23
CA VAL A 102 -2.30 15.34 2.42
C VAL A 102 -1.42 15.13 1.19
N ASP A 103 -0.30 14.44 1.34
CA ASP A 103 0.66 14.21 0.26
C ASP A 103 0.02 13.53 -0.95
N LEU A 104 -0.76 12.47 -0.70
CA LEU A 104 -1.43 11.74 -1.76
C LEU A 104 -2.62 12.50 -2.32
N ILE A 105 -3.38 13.18 -1.46
CA ILE A 105 -4.49 14.03 -1.88
C ILE A 105 -3.98 15.12 -2.83
N ASP A 106 -2.88 15.79 -2.48
CA ASP A 106 -2.30 16.85 -3.30
C ASP A 106 -1.81 16.30 -4.65
N LYS A 107 -1.19 15.12 -4.65
CA LYS A 107 -0.74 14.47 -5.89
C LYS A 107 -1.91 14.16 -6.81
N ILE A 108 -3.00 13.60 -6.27
CA ILE A 108 -4.20 13.27 -7.04
C ILE A 108 -4.84 14.54 -7.59
N ASN A 109 -4.92 15.61 -6.78
CA ASN A 109 -5.54 16.88 -7.16
C ASN A 109 -4.82 17.60 -8.32
N LYS A 110 -3.57 17.25 -8.60
CA LYS A 110 -2.85 17.77 -9.77
C LYS A 110 -3.37 17.16 -11.08
N GLU A 111 -3.94 15.98 -11.03
CA GLU A 111 -4.46 15.27 -12.20
C GLU A 111 -5.99 15.33 -12.28
N THR A 112 -6.66 15.17 -11.14
CA THR A 112 -8.12 15.11 -11.07
C THR A 112 -8.57 15.51 -9.67
N LYS A 113 -9.80 16.00 -9.53
CA LYS A 113 -10.35 16.41 -8.23
C LYS A 113 -11.24 15.30 -7.68
N LEU A 114 -10.74 14.56 -6.71
CA LEU A 114 -11.46 13.49 -6.03
C LEU A 114 -11.62 13.85 -4.55
N GLN A 115 -12.86 14.00 -4.09
CA GLN A 115 -13.15 14.48 -2.74
C GLN A 115 -13.44 13.38 -1.74
N HIS A 116 -13.54 12.12 -2.19
CA HIS A 116 -13.90 10.99 -1.33
C HIS A 116 -12.79 9.94 -1.26
N SER A 117 -12.61 9.35 -0.07
CA SER A 117 -11.60 8.34 0.18
C SER A 117 -11.72 7.14 -0.76
N VAL A 118 -12.94 6.65 -1.00
CA VAL A 118 -13.19 5.51 -1.88
C VAL A 118 -12.78 5.84 -3.31
N ALA A 119 -13.09 7.04 -3.80
CA ALA A 119 -12.70 7.49 -5.14
C ALA A 119 -11.18 7.56 -5.29
N ARG A 120 -10.47 8.06 -4.27
CA ARG A 120 -9.00 8.08 -4.27
C ARG A 120 -8.42 6.67 -4.24
N PHE A 121 -9.00 5.78 -3.45
CA PHE A 121 -8.58 4.38 -3.41
C PHE A 121 -8.75 3.70 -4.78
N ALA A 122 -9.90 3.92 -5.42
CA ALA A 122 -10.18 3.38 -6.75
C ALA A 122 -9.22 3.93 -7.81
N TRP A 123 -8.92 5.24 -7.76
CA TRP A 123 -7.94 5.88 -8.63
C TRP A 123 -6.56 5.22 -8.50
N LEU A 124 -6.11 5.03 -7.27
CA LEU A 124 -4.82 4.44 -6.98
C LEU A 124 -4.74 3.00 -7.49
N ARG A 125 -5.81 2.20 -7.29
CA ARG A 125 -5.86 0.83 -7.80
C ARG A 125 -5.81 0.79 -9.33
N SER A 126 -6.54 1.68 -10.00
CA SER A 126 -6.51 1.79 -11.47
C SER A 126 -5.12 2.13 -11.98
N LYS A 127 -4.42 3.07 -11.34
CA LYS A 127 -3.05 3.42 -11.72
C LYS A 127 -2.12 2.22 -11.57
N LYS A 128 -2.29 1.43 -10.52
CA LYS A 128 -1.47 0.23 -10.34
C LYS A 128 -1.78 -0.84 -11.38
N ASP A 129 -3.03 -0.99 -11.78
CA ASP A 129 -3.41 -1.94 -12.84
C ASP A 129 -2.78 -1.59 -14.19
N GLU A 130 -2.53 -0.31 -14.45
CA GLU A 130 -1.87 0.20 -15.65
C GLU A 130 -0.34 0.19 -15.55
N PHE A 131 0.20 0.06 -14.37
CA PHE A 131 1.64 0.08 -14.11
C PHE A 131 2.33 -1.27 -14.50
#